data_bb0e6df711f0836a9bbb299a7e8bb283
#
_entry.id   bb0e6df711f0836a9bbb299a7e8bb283
#
_cell.length_a   1.000
_cell.length_b   1.000
_cell.length_c   1.000
_cell.angle_alpha   90.00
_cell.angle_beta   90.00
_cell.angle_gamma   90.00
#
_symmetry.space_group_name_H-M   'P 1'
#
loop_
_entity.id
_entity.type
_entity.pdbx_description
1 polymer ?
#
loop_
_entity_poly.entity_id
_entity_poly.type
_entity_poly.pdbx_seq_one_letter_code
_entity_poly.pdbx_strand_id
1 'polypeptide(L)'
;MITSNKHLLYILGINQTQLEYILANLESFYYSFEREKIDKITGKPKLKNGEPTFRKINSSTGLLKIVQTRLYKFISGKVEIPDYVYGGVKGKNNVLNARYHQGNRFIFTTDLKSFFPSISHKQVFEMFLREGCTPAIARILTKLTTIKYQVPQGIPTSTLIANLVFKPTGEKIAQLAKENHIKFTMFVDDITLSSKVDFKSLLPSFLSLIRESGFTINHKKTHYKTMNPSVTGVICQNNRLLPPLGYKKKMARLQQELQTGKKSVELQLRGLSTYLENISKM
;
A
#
# COMPACT_ATOMS: atom_id res chain seq x y z
N MET A 1 -9.02 17.82 12.71
CA MET A 1 -7.57 17.70 12.38
C MET A 1 -6.74 18.84 12.95
N ILE A 2 -5.67 19.31 12.27
CA ILE A 2 -4.79 20.40 12.72
C ILE A 2 -5.30 21.71 12.13
N THR A 3 -5.63 22.68 12.98
CA THR A 3 -6.25 23.95 12.56
C THR A 3 -5.42 25.20 12.88
N SER A 4 -4.37 25.08 13.70
CA SER A 4 -3.49 26.20 14.07
C SER A 4 -2.01 25.86 13.96
N ASN A 5 -1.18 26.86 13.73
CA ASN A 5 0.27 26.69 13.65
C ASN A 5 0.86 26.23 14.98
N LYS A 6 0.37 26.76 16.11
CA LYS A 6 0.80 26.32 17.45
C LYS A 6 0.58 24.83 17.67
N HIS A 7 -0.60 24.32 17.27
CA HIS A 7 -0.93 22.89 17.35
C HIS A 7 -0.07 22.05 16.40
N LEU A 8 0.18 22.54 15.16
CA LEU A 8 1.08 21.89 14.22
C LEU A 8 2.49 21.72 14.81
N LEU A 9 3.10 22.81 15.28
CA LEU A 9 4.44 22.77 15.86
C LEU A 9 4.54 21.83 17.06
N TYR A 10 3.52 21.82 17.92
CA TYR A 10 3.41 20.87 19.04
C TYR A 10 3.41 19.41 18.57
N ILE A 11 2.58 19.07 17.58
CA ILE A 11 2.50 17.71 17.04
C ILE A 11 3.83 17.29 16.38
N LEU A 12 4.42 18.18 15.59
CA LEU A 12 5.68 17.92 14.91
C LEU A 12 6.87 17.91 15.89
N GLY A 13 6.72 18.52 17.08
CA GLY A 13 7.75 18.65 18.12
C GLY A 13 8.95 19.45 17.66
N ILE A 14 8.70 20.52 16.93
CA ILE A 14 9.69 21.48 16.41
C ILE A 14 9.22 22.91 16.65
N ASN A 15 10.15 23.85 16.61
CA ASN A 15 9.84 25.28 16.66
C ASN A 15 9.62 25.87 15.25
N GLN A 16 9.22 27.14 15.20
CA GLN A 16 8.91 27.84 13.94
C GLN A 16 10.14 27.92 13.02
N THR A 17 11.31 28.23 13.53
CA THR A 17 12.56 28.34 12.76
C THR A 17 12.94 27.01 12.13
N GLN A 18 12.77 25.90 12.87
CA GLN A 18 13.02 24.56 12.34
C GLN A 18 12.03 24.19 11.23
N LEU A 19 10.75 24.56 11.36
CA LEU A 19 9.77 24.35 10.31
C LEU A 19 10.12 25.11 9.04
N GLU A 20 10.48 26.38 9.17
CA GLU A 20 10.89 27.25 8.05
C GLU A 20 12.15 26.70 7.38
N TYR A 21 13.14 26.27 8.16
CA TYR A 21 14.35 25.62 7.63
C TYR A 21 14.04 24.36 6.82
N ILE A 22 13.16 23.48 7.34
CA ILE A 22 12.74 22.29 6.61
C ILE A 22 12.06 22.68 5.31
N LEU A 23 11.11 23.62 5.34
CA LEU A 23 10.33 24.03 4.15
C LEU A 23 11.19 24.72 3.08
N ALA A 24 12.23 25.44 3.48
CA ALA A 24 13.18 26.07 2.57
C ALA A 24 14.15 25.07 1.94
N ASN A 25 14.44 23.94 2.62
CA ASN A 25 15.48 22.99 2.23
C ASN A 25 14.93 21.56 2.01
N LEU A 26 13.67 21.40 1.60
CA LEU A 26 13.00 20.10 1.53
C LEU A 26 13.80 19.03 0.76
N GLU A 27 14.37 19.39 -0.38
CA GLU A 27 15.08 18.43 -1.24
C GLU A 27 16.34 17.87 -0.57
N SER A 28 17.03 18.66 0.27
CA SER A 28 18.26 18.23 0.97
C SER A 28 17.99 17.14 2.02
N PHE A 29 16.75 17.00 2.47
CA PHE A 29 16.32 15.96 3.39
C PHE A 29 15.95 14.65 2.71
N TYR A 30 16.07 14.53 1.39
CA TYR A 30 15.74 13.30 0.67
C TYR A 30 16.99 12.61 0.12
N TYR A 31 17.02 11.29 0.32
CA TYR A 31 17.97 10.40 -0.33
C TYR A 31 17.22 9.53 -1.33
N SER A 32 17.58 9.64 -2.60
CA SER A 32 16.97 8.89 -3.69
C SER A 32 17.89 7.77 -4.15
N PHE A 33 17.37 6.56 -4.25
CA PHE A 33 18.12 5.41 -4.79
C PHE A 33 17.17 4.48 -5.57
N GLU A 34 17.77 3.70 -6.44
CA GLU A 34 17.06 2.65 -7.16
C GLU A 34 17.21 1.31 -6.45
N ARG A 35 16.11 0.64 -6.21
CA ARG A 35 16.09 -0.69 -5.65
C ARG A 35 15.61 -1.68 -6.69
N GLU A 36 16.42 -2.70 -6.95
CA GLU A 36 16.08 -3.78 -7.85
C GLU A 36 14.81 -4.51 -7.40
N LYS A 37 13.90 -4.76 -8.33
CA LYS A 37 12.70 -5.56 -8.06
C LYS A 37 13.05 -7.03 -8.08
N ILE A 38 13.05 -7.65 -6.92
CA ILE A 38 13.37 -9.06 -6.75
C ILE A 38 12.07 -9.89 -6.74
N ASP A 39 12.08 -11.01 -7.42
CA ASP A 39 11.04 -12.02 -7.27
C ASP A 39 11.16 -12.65 -5.87
N LYS A 40 10.08 -12.58 -5.11
CA LYS A 40 10.08 -13.02 -3.69
C LYS A 40 10.26 -14.52 -3.50
N ILE A 41 10.03 -15.31 -4.55
CA ILE A 41 10.13 -16.77 -4.53
C ILE A 41 11.52 -17.21 -4.92
N THR A 42 11.96 -16.79 -6.10
CA THR A 42 13.25 -17.20 -6.68
C THR A 42 14.45 -16.43 -6.11
N GLY A 43 14.21 -15.23 -5.56
CA GLY A 43 15.27 -14.32 -5.14
C GLY A 43 16.03 -13.67 -6.30
N LYS A 44 15.61 -13.90 -7.54
CA LYS A 44 16.24 -13.35 -8.75
C LYS A 44 15.62 -12.01 -9.14
N PRO A 45 16.34 -11.16 -9.89
CA PRO A 45 15.81 -9.93 -10.47
C PRO A 45 14.55 -10.18 -11.31
N LYS A 46 13.56 -9.28 -11.21
CA LYS A 46 12.43 -9.27 -12.14
C LYS A 46 12.85 -8.59 -13.42
N LEU A 47 12.84 -9.33 -14.51
CA LEU A 47 13.23 -8.84 -15.84
C LEU A 47 12.03 -8.25 -16.60
N LYS A 48 12.32 -7.26 -17.43
CA LYS A 48 11.44 -6.74 -18.47
C LYS A 48 12.28 -6.58 -19.74
N ASN A 49 11.89 -7.28 -20.80
CA ASN A 49 12.64 -7.34 -22.06
C ASN A 49 14.12 -7.79 -21.85
N GLY A 50 14.37 -8.72 -20.91
CA GLY A 50 15.72 -9.20 -20.60
C GLY A 50 16.48 -8.37 -19.54
N GLU A 51 16.06 -7.14 -19.26
CA GLU A 51 16.74 -6.22 -18.35
C GLU A 51 16.11 -6.19 -16.94
N PRO A 52 16.93 -6.06 -15.87
CA PRO A 52 16.43 -5.90 -14.51
C PRO A 52 15.50 -4.67 -14.38
N THR A 53 14.46 -4.82 -13.58
CA THR A 53 13.54 -3.70 -13.29
C THR A 53 13.82 -3.12 -11.92
N PHE A 54 13.81 -1.79 -11.83
CA PHE A 54 14.09 -1.06 -10.61
C PHE A 54 12.86 -0.32 -10.09
N ARG A 55 12.93 0.06 -8.83
CA ARG A 55 11.96 0.91 -8.16
C ARG A 55 12.71 2.08 -7.56
N LYS A 56 12.35 3.29 -7.94
CA LYS A 56 12.89 4.51 -7.32
C LYS A 56 12.30 4.68 -5.94
N ILE A 57 13.17 4.79 -4.94
CA ILE A 57 12.82 5.04 -3.54
C ILE A 57 13.34 6.44 -3.19
N ASN A 58 12.47 7.25 -2.61
CA ASN A 58 12.83 8.55 -2.08
C ASN A 58 12.64 8.50 -0.56
N SER A 59 13.71 8.24 0.16
CA SER A 59 13.66 8.13 1.61
C SER A 59 13.98 9.48 2.24
N SER A 60 13.17 9.91 3.20
CA SER A 60 13.48 11.10 3.99
C SER A 60 14.51 10.80 5.07
N THR A 61 15.30 11.80 5.43
CA THR A 61 16.37 11.74 6.44
C THR A 61 16.25 12.85 7.46
N GLY A 62 17.07 12.80 8.50
CA GLY A 62 17.22 13.85 9.49
C GLY A 62 15.89 14.32 10.10
N LEU A 63 15.77 15.62 10.29
CA LEU A 63 14.64 16.25 10.96
C LEU A 63 13.31 16.04 10.21
N LEU A 64 13.33 16.05 8.87
CA LEU A 64 12.13 15.80 8.07
C LEU A 64 11.54 14.40 8.35
N LYS A 65 12.38 13.37 8.45
CA LYS A 65 11.92 12.00 8.77
C LYS A 65 11.28 11.93 10.15
N ILE A 66 11.84 12.63 11.13
CA ILE A 66 11.27 12.72 12.50
C ILE A 66 9.89 13.38 12.45
N VAL A 67 9.79 14.51 11.77
CA VAL A 67 8.53 15.25 11.56
C VAL A 67 7.47 14.39 10.87
N GLN A 68 7.82 13.72 9.78
CA GLN A 68 6.92 12.83 9.07
C GLN A 68 6.48 11.62 9.92
N THR A 69 7.36 11.09 10.77
CA THR A 69 7.01 9.98 11.67
C THR A 69 6.02 10.43 12.75
N ARG A 70 6.20 11.62 13.32
CA ARG A 70 5.25 12.20 14.28
C ARG A 70 3.92 12.52 13.64
N LEU A 71 3.95 13.11 12.45
CA LEU A 71 2.76 13.37 11.65
C LEU A 71 1.98 12.09 11.34
N TYR A 72 2.66 11.02 10.90
CA TYR A 72 2.05 9.72 10.68
C TYR A 72 1.34 9.20 11.94
N LYS A 73 2.03 9.23 13.10
CA LYS A 73 1.45 8.79 14.37
C LYS A 73 0.19 9.58 14.75
N PHE A 74 0.25 10.90 14.58
CA PHE A 74 -0.89 11.76 14.87
C PHE A 74 -2.07 11.50 13.94
N ILE A 75 -1.84 11.50 12.62
CA ILE A 75 -2.91 11.30 11.62
C ILE A 75 -3.52 9.91 11.79
N SER A 76 -2.71 8.85 11.88
CA SER A 76 -3.21 7.48 12.03
C SER A 76 -4.05 7.24 13.28
N GLY A 77 -3.88 8.06 14.32
CA GLY A 77 -4.71 8.02 15.53
C GLY A 77 -5.96 8.89 15.49
N LYS A 78 -6.15 9.70 14.43
CA LYS A 78 -7.26 10.65 14.32
C LYS A 78 -8.19 10.40 13.14
N VAL A 79 -7.69 9.76 12.09
CA VAL A 79 -8.49 9.47 10.91
C VAL A 79 -9.08 8.06 10.97
N GLU A 80 -10.29 7.94 10.51
CA GLU A 80 -10.94 6.65 10.31
C GLU A 80 -10.49 6.06 8.98
N ILE A 81 -9.85 4.89 9.05
CA ILE A 81 -9.48 4.11 7.87
C ILE A 81 -10.61 3.14 7.57
N PRO A 82 -11.19 3.19 6.34
CA PRO A 82 -12.29 2.32 5.98
C PRO A 82 -11.95 0.83 6.10
N ASP A 83 -12.95 0.00 6.43
CA ASP A 83 -12.77 -1.43 6.67
C ASP A 83 -12.21 -2.20 5.47
N TYR A 84 -12.52 -1.75 4.25
CA TYR A 84 -11.98 -2.35 3.04
C TYR A 84 -10.47 -2.12 2.84
N VAL A 85 -9.83 -1.23 3.59
CA VAL A 85 -8.38 -0.98 3.50
C VAL A 85 -7.62 -1.99 4.37
N TYR A 86 -6.76 -2.78 3.74
CA TYR A 86 -5.90 -3.78 4.40
C TYR A 86 -4.42 -3.41 4.37
N GLY A 87 -3.98 -2.68 3.35
CA GLY A 87 -2.57 -2.32 3.19
C GLY A 87 -2.14 -1.14 4.05
N GLY A 88 -1.08 -1.33 4.86
CA GLY A 88 -0.52 -0.29 5.73
C GLY A 88 -1.37 0.04 6.97
N VAL A 89 -2.29 -0.84 7.35
CA VAL A 89 -3.16 -0.71 8.52
C VAL A 89 -2.71 -1.66 9.62
N LYS A 90 -2.57 -1.14 10.85
CA LYS A 90 -2.18 -1.96 12.01
C LYS A 90 -3.18 -3.10 12.24
N GLY A 91 -2.67 -4.30 12.46
CA GLY A 91 -3.50 -5.50 12.69
C GLY A 91 -4.04 -6.15 11.42
N LYS A 92 -3.93 -5.51 10.24
CA LYS A 92 -4.30 -6.09 8.95
C LYS A 92 -3.06 -6.54 8.16
N ASN A 93 -3.19 -7.61 7.39
CA ASN A 93 -2.13 -8.17 6.56
C ASN A 93 -2.69 -8.83 5.29
N ASN A 94 -1.81 -9.33 4.43
CA ASN A 94 -2.22 -9.94 3.17
C ASN A 94 -2.95 -11.28 3.34
N VAL A 95 -2.71 -12.02 4.42
CA VAL A 95 -3.42 -13.28 4.73
C VAL A 95 -4.86 -12.98 5.13
N LEU A 96 -5.07 -12.00 6.01
CA LEU A 96 -6.41 -11.53 6.38
C LEU A 96 -7.17 -10.96 5.18
N ASN A 97 -6.47 -10.25 4.29
CA ASN A 97 -7.05 -9.78 3.04
C ASN A 97 -7.55 -10.94 2.17
N ALA A 98 -6.72 -11.94 1.95
CA ALA A 98 -7.10 -13.13 1.19
C ALA A 98 -8.26 -13.90 1.83
N ARG A 99 -8.25 -14.01 3.16
CA ARG A 99 -9.30 -14.66 3.94
C ARG A 99 -10.66 -13.99 3.76
N TYR A 100 -10.71 -12.68 3.71
CA TYR A 100 -11.96 -11.96 3.45
C TYR A 100 -12.62 -12.39 2.14
N HIS A 101 -11.84 -12.75 1.13
CA HIS A 101 -12.32 -13.21 -0.18
C HIS A 101 -12.50 -14.74 -0.30
N GLN A 102 -12.08 -15.50 0.72
CA GLN A 102 -12.23 -16.96 0.74
C GLN A 102 -13.69 -17.38 0.61
N GLY A 103 -13.95 -18.49 -0.09
CA GLY A 103 -15.30 -19.00 -0.33
C GLY A 103 -16.04 -18.33 -1.49
N ASN A 104 -15.47 -17.29 -2.10
CA ASN A 104 -16.02 -16.70 -3.31
C ASN A 104 -15.40 -17.36 -4.56
N ARG A 105 -16.27 -17.71 -5.52
CA ARG A 105 -15.88 -18.39 -6.76
C ARG A 105 -15.24 -17.43 -7.76
N PHE A 106 -15.80 -16.23 -7.89
CA PHE A 106 -15.34 -15.23 -8.86
C PHE A 106 -14.50 -14.18 -8.12
N ILE A 107 -13.26 -14.04 -8.53
CA ILE A 107 -12.32 -13.05 -7.95
C ILE A 107 -11.71 -12.22 -9.07
N PHE A 108 -11.90 -10.92 -8.98
CA PHE A 108 -11.23 -9.91 -9.79
C PHE A 108 -10.12 -9.27 -8.97
N THR A 109 -8.94 -9.15 -9.57
CA THR A 109 -7.80 -8.42 -8.99
C THR A 109 -7.22 -7.46 -10.00
N THR A 110 -6.83 -6.27 -9.56
CA THR A 110 -6.13 -5.29 -10.38
C THR A 110 -5.16 -4.47 -9.51
N ASP A 111 -4.20 -3.82 -10.14
CA ASP A 111 -3.14 -3.02 -9.52
C ASP A 111 -3.17 -1.62 -10.12
N LEU A 112 -3.00 -0.60 -9.29
CA LEU A 112 -2.91 0.78 -9.74
C LEU A 112 -1.48 1.08 -10.20
N LYS A 113 -1.34 1.52 -11.45
CA LYS A 113 -0.02 1.81 -12.05
C LYS A 113 0.62 3.01 -11.37
N SER A 114 1.85 2.83 -10.87
CA SER A 114 2.64 3.91 -10.24
C SER A 114 1.88 4.64 -9.13
N PHE A 115 1.15 3.91 -8.28
CA PHE A 115 0.17 4.46 -7.34
C PHE A 115 0.69 5.67 -6.55
N PHE A 116 1.81 5.55 -5.82
CA PHE A 116 2.35 6.68 -5.06
C PHE A 116 2.71 7.89 -5.94
N PRO A 117 3.51 7.74 -7.02
CA PRO A 117 3.85 8.87 -7.88
C PRO A 117 2.67 9.45 -8.66
N SER A 118 1.56 8.72 -8.84
CA SER A 118 0.36 9.25 -9.50
C SER A 118 -0.46 10.17 -8.60
N ILE A 119 -0.20 10.17 -7.29
CA ILE A 119 -0.87 11.06 -6.35
C ILE A 119 -0.19 12.42 -6.37
N SER A 120 -0.90 13.41 -6.88
CA SER A 120 -0.40 14.78 -7.02
C SER A 120 -0.43 15.58 -5.72
N HIS A 121 0.39 16.62 -5.66
CA HIS A 121 0.38 17.61 -4.59
C HIS A 121 -1.02 18.22 -4.34
N LYS A 122 -1.78 18.46 -5.43
CA LYS A 122 -3.15 18.97 -5.36
C LYS A 122 -4.07 17.98 -4.63
N GLN A 123 -4.04 16.69 -4.99
CA GLN A 123 -4.87 15.68 -4.33
C GLN A 123 -4.52 15.53 -2.83
N VAL A 124 -3.23 15.67 -2.46
CA VAL A 124 -2.81 15.65 -1.05
C VAL A 124 -3.32 16.89 -0.31
N PHE A 125 -3.25 18.06 -0.92
CA PHE A 125 -3.79 19.28 -0.35
C PHE A 125 -5.31 19.18 -0.11
N GLU A 126 -6.06 18.75 -1.11
CA GLU A 126 -7.51 18.54 -1.03
C GLU A 126 -7.87 17.49 0.03
N MET A 127 -7.08 16.43 0.14
CA MET A 127 -7.24 15.42 1.19
C MET A 127 -7.08 16.06 2.59
N PHE A 128 -6.06 16.88 2.84
CA PHE A 128 -5.90 17.53 4.14
C PHE A 128 -7.04 18.52 4.46
N LEU A 129 -7.57 19.22 3.46
CA LEU A 129 -8.76 20.06 3.63
C LEU A 129 -9.98 19.21 4.03
N ARG A 130 -10.22 18.13 3.32
CA ARG A 130 -11.32 17.20 3.60
C ARG A 130 -11.22 16.59 5.00
N GLU A 131 -10.02 16.31 5.45
CA GLU A 131 -9.77 15.82 6.81
C GLU A 131 -9.84 16.94 7.88
N GLY A 132 -10.28 18.17 7.55
CA GLY A 132 -10.53 19.26 8.48
C GLY A 132 -9.30 20.07 8.88
N CYS A 133 -8.26 20.11 8.06
CA CYS A 133 -7.16 21.08 8.22
C CYS A 133 -7.53 22.45 7.62
N THR A 134 -7.07 23.53 8.21
CA THR A 134 -7.17 24.85 7.57
C THR A 134 -6.30 24.92 6.31
N PRO A 135 -6.61 25.81 5.33
CA PRO A 135 -5.83 25.91 4.10
C PRO A 135 -4.33 26.19 4.32
N ALA A 136 -4.01 27.01 5.31
CA ALA A 136 -2.61 27.31 5.67
C ALA A 136 -1.87 26.06 6.15
N ILE A 137 -2.49 25.29 7.04
CA ILE A 137 -1.94 24.03 7.57
C ILE A 137 -1.88 22.96 6.48
N ALA A 138 -2.93 22.81 5.67
CA ALA A 138 -2.95 21.85 4.57
C ALA A 138 -1.79 22.11 3.59
N ARG A 139 -1.46 23.36 3.26
CA ARG A 139 -0.29 23.70 2.42
C ARG A 139 1.02 23.22 3.04
N ILE A 140 1.22 23.46 4.35
CA ILE A 140 2.44 23.03 5.05
C ILE A 140 2.53 21.51 5.06
N LEU A 141 1.46 20.81 5.45
CA LEU A 141 1.43 19.36 5.53
C LEU A 141 1.66 18.72 4.15
N THR A 142 1.09 19.30 3.10
CA THR A 142 1.30 18.84 1.72
C THR A 142 2.78 18.95 1.32
N LYS A 143 3.44 20.09 1.61
CA LYS A 143 4.89 20.26 1.37
C LYS A 143 5.72 19.23 2.14
N LEU A 144 5.39 18.97 3.41
CA LEU A 144 6.11 18.01 4.25
C LEU A 144 5.93 16.54 3.80
N THR A 145 4.91 16.22 3.02
CA THR A 145 4.54 14.84 2.65
C THR A 145 4.64 14.55 1.15
N THR A 146 5.05 15.53 0.35
CA THR A 146 5.28 15.38 -1.09
C THR A 146 6.67 15.86 -1.49
N ILE A 147 7.19 15.33 -2.60
CA ILE A 147 8.41 15.81 -3.26
C ILE A 147 8.15 15.88 -4.76
N LYS A 148 8.68 16.89 -5.43
CA LYS A 148 8.48 17.07 -6.89
C LYS A 148 7.01 16.92 -7.29
N TYR A 149 6.12 17.55 -6.52
CA TYR A 149 4.65 17.58 -6.70
C TYR A 149 3.93 16.23 -6.64
N GLN A 150 4.53 15.19 -6.07
CA GLN A 150 3.92 13.86 -5.94
C GLN A 150 4.23 13.21 -4.59
N VAL A 151 3.48 12.18 -4.22
CA VAL A 151 3.77 11.39 -3.00
C VAL A 151 4.99 10.50 -3.27
N PRO A 152 6.08 10.64 -2.49
CA PRO A 152 7.27 9.81 -2.67
C PRO A 152 7.03 8.38 -2.18
N GLN A 153 7.72 7.42 -2.77
CA GLN A 153 7.77 6.07 -2.26
C GLN A 153 8.95 5.92 -1.30
N GLY A 154 8.68 5.70 -0.01
CA GLY A 154 9.73 5.43 0.99
C GLY A 154 9.76 6.37 2.20
N ILE A 155 8.77 7.26 2.37
CA ILE A 155 8.63 8.07 3.58
C ILE A 155 7.56 7.49 4.52
N PRO A 156 7.62 7.81 5.82
CA PRO A 156 6.70 7.27 6.83
C PRO A 156 5.22 7.49 6.55
N THR A 157 4.85 8.60 5.92
CA THR A 157 3.46 9.01 5.69
C THR A 157 2.86 8.48 4.39
N SER A 158 3.67 7.98 3.44
CA SER A 158 3.22 7.71 2.06
C SER A 158 1.99 6.81 1.97
N THR A 159 2.01 5.67 2.65
CA THR A 159 0.89 4.71 2.56
C THR A 159 -0.39 5.26 3.18
N LEU A 160 -0.29 5.95 4.32
CA LEU A 160 -1.44 6.57 4.97
C LEU A 160 -2.04 7.67 4.09
N ILE A 161 -1.21 8.56 3.55
CA ILE A 161 -1.64 9.63 2.63
C ILE A 161 -2.30 9.03 1.39
N ALA A 162 -1.70 8.00 0.80
CA ALA A 162 -2.26 7.36 -0.38
C ALA A 162 -3.62 6.72 -0.12
N ASN A 163 -3.79 6.04 1.01
CA ASN A 163 -5.07 5.48 1.44
C ASN A 163 -6.13 6.58 1.61
N LEU A 164 -5.77 7.70 2.24
CA LEU A 164 -6.69 8.83 2.47
C LEU A 164 -7.04 9.59 1.19
N VAL A 165 -6.09 9.75 0.26
CA VAL A 165 -6.37 10.35 -1.06
C VAL A 165 -7.32 9.46 -1.86
N PHE A 166 -7.13 8.13 -1.82
CA PHE A 166 -8.00 7.19 -2.52
C PHE A 166 -9.36 6.98 -1.84
N LYS A 167 -9.52 7.36 -0.57
CA LYS A 167 -10.73 7.11 0.24
C LYS A 167 -12.04 7.46 -0.48
N PRO A 168 -12.25 8.63 -1.11
CA PRO A 168 -13.50 8.95 -1.81
C PRO A 168 -13.82 8.00 -2.97
N THR A 169 -12.79 7.57 -3.70
CA THR A 169 -12.94 6.57 -4.77
C THR A 169 -13.27 5.20 -4.20
N GLY A 170 -12.56 4.82 -3.14
CA GLY A 170 -12.76 3.55 -2.45
C GLY A 170 -14.17 3.44 -1.85
N GLU A 171 -14.72 4.53 -1.31
CA GLU A 171 -16.09 4.59 -0.79
C GLU A 171 -17.14 4.37 -1.89
N LYS A 172 -16.96 4.99 -3.07
CA LYS A 172 -17.84 4.75 -4.23
C LYS A 172 -17.76 3.29 -4.69
N ILE A 173 -16.56 2.72 -4.75
CA ILE A 173 -16.36 1.30 -5.09
C ILE A 173 -17.02 0.40 -4.04
N ALA A 174 -16.84 0.69 -2.76
CA ALA A 174 -17.43 -0.07 -1.66
C ALA A 174 -18.95 -0.04 -1.69
N GLN A 175 -19.55 1.12 -2.00
CA GLN A 175 -20.98 1.28 -2.16
C GLN A 175 -21.51 0.44 -3.32
N LEU A 176 -20.93 0.57 -4.51
CA LEU A 176 -21.32 -0.23 -5.68
C LEU A 176 -21.15 -1.74 -5.43
N ALA A 177 -20.08 -2.14 -4.75
CA ALA A 177 -19.85 -3.52 -4.38
C ALA A 177 -20.90 -4.06 -3.41
N LYS A 178 -21.25 -3.27 -2.38
CA LYS A 178 -22.27 -3.63 -1.40
C LYS A 178 -23.66 -3.82 -2.04
N GLU A 179 -24.05 -2.93 -2.93
CA GLU A 179 -25.33 -2.99 -3.67
C GLU A 179 -25.45 -4.26 -4.54
N ASN A 180 -24.31 -4.81 -4.97
CA ASN A 180 -24.25 -6.00 -5.82
C ASN A 180 -23.75 -7.26 -5.09
N HIS A 181 -23.71 -7.27 -3.76
CA HIS A 181 -23.24 -8.39 -2.93
C HIS A 181 -21.82 -8.86 -3.31
N ILE A 182 -20.95 -7.91 -3.68
CA ILE A 182 -19.54 -8.11 -4.01
C ILE A 182 -18.69 -7.68 -2.81
N LYS A 183 -17.74 -8.52 -2.40
CA LYS A 183 -16.74 -8.13 -1.42
C LYS A 183 -15.66 -7.27 -2.10
N PHE A 184 -15.27 -6.20 -1.44
CA PHE A 184 -14.22 -5.29 -1.91
C PHE A 184 -13.14 -5.11 -0.86
N THR A 185 -11.87 -5.17 -1.27
CA THR A 185 -10.73 -4.75 -0.45
C THR A 185 -9.68 -4.03 -1.27
N MET A 186 -8.86 -3.25 -0.55
CA MET A 186 -7.69 -2.55 -1.08
C MET A 186 -6.46 -2.85 -0.23
N PHE A 187 -5.39 -3.31 -0.85
CA PHE A 187 -4.10 -3.54 -0.20
C PHE A 187 -3.02 -2.68 -0.86
N VAL A 188 -2.87 -1.45 -0.41
CA VAL A 188 -2.05 -0.38 -1.00
C VAL A 188 -2.55 -0.06 -2.41
N ASP A 189 -1.89 -0.58 -3.45
CA ASP A 189 -2.19 -0.43 -4.87
C ASP A 189 -2.99 -1.60 -5.46
N ASP A 190 -3.09 -2.72 -4.73
CA ASP A 190 -3.84 -3.90 -5.16
C ASP A 190 -5.33 -3.78 -4.76
N ILE A 191 -6.22 -3.84 -5.74
CA ILE A 191 -7.69 -3.84 -5.57
C ILE A 191 -8.20 -5.26 -5.83
N THR A 192 -9.04 -5.76 -4.92
CA THR A 192 -9.69 -7.07 -5.06
C THR A 192 -11.20 -6.94 -4.90
N LEU A 193 -11.92 -7.52 -5.84
CA LEU A 193 -13.38 -7.70 -5.80
C LEU A 193 -13.68 -9.20 -5.86
N SER A 194 -14.68 -9.67 -5.12
CA SER A 194 -15.07 -11.08 -5.21
C SER A 194 -16.54 -11.33 -4.88
N SER A 195 -17.12 -12.35 -5.51
CA SER A 195 -18.50 -12.77 -5.26
C SER A 195 -18.65 -14.29 -5.50
N LYS A 196 -19.73 -14.86 -4.95
CA LYS A 196 -20.16 -16.22 -5.27
C LYS A 196 -20.80 -16.30 -6.65
N VAL A 197 -21.37 -15.19 -7.15
CA VAL A 197 -22.04 -15.05 -8.45
C VAL A 197 -21.15 -14.30 -9.41
N ASP A 198 -21.27 -14.57 -10.71
CA ASP A 198 -20.51 -13.87 -11.75
C ASP A 198 -20.92 -12.39 -11.81
N PHE A 199 -19.93 -11.53 -11.75
CA PHE A 199 -20.09 -10.07 -11.78
C PHE A 199 -19.24 -9.41 -12.88
N LYS A 200 -18.81 -10.18 -13.87
CA LYS A 200 -17.92 -9.70 -14.94
C LYS A 200 -18.50 -8.50 -15.70
N SER A 201 -19.83 -8.48 -15.88
CA SER A 201 -20.55 -7.36 -16.52
C SER A 201 -20.46 -6.03 -15.78
N LEU A 202 -20.22 -6.05 -14.46
CA LEU A 202 -20.08 -4.86 -13.62
C LEU A 202 -18.65 -4.28 -13.60
N LEU A 203 -17.66 -5.03 -14.08
CA LEU A 203 -16.26 -4.59 -14.04
C LEU A 203 -16.01 -3.23 -14.74
N PRO A 204 -16.64 -2.93 -15.91
CA PRO A 204 -16.49 -1.60 -16.51
C PRO A 204 -16.85 -0.46 -15.57
N SER A 205 -17.93 -0.59 -14.79
CA SER A 205 -18.37 0.42 -13.82
C SER A 205 -17.36 0.63 -12.70
N PHE A 206 -16.81 -0.44 -12.12
CA PHE A 206 -15.74 -0.35 -11.11
C PHE A 206 -14.48 0.31 -11.68
N LEU A 207 -14.08 -0.07 -12.89
CA LEU A 207 -12.89 0.48 -13.54
C LEU A 207 -13.08 1.96 -13.94
N SER A 208 -14.31 2.38 -14.27
CA SER A 208 -14.65 3.79 -14.55
C SER A 208 -14.44 4.66 -13.32
N LEU A 209 -14.94 4.26 -12.15
CA LEU A 209 -14.74 4.98 -10.88
C LEU A 209 -13.25 5.24 -10.57
N ILE A 210 -12.40 4.25 -10.85
CA ILE A 210 -10.95 4.40 -10.67
C ILE A 210 -10.36 5.41 -11.65
N ARG A 211 -10.72 5.33 -12.94
CA ARG A 211 -10.21 6.22 -13.99
C ARG A 211 -10.68 7.67 -13.81
N GLU A 212 -11.94 7.87 -13.48
CA GLU A 212 -12.53 9.18 -13.22
C GLU A 212 -11.85 9.90 -12.05
N SER A 213 -11.28 9.14 -11.11
CA SER A 213 -10.50 9.68 -9.99
C SER A 213 -9.03 9.96 -10.35
N GLY A 214 -8.64 9.83 -11.63
CA GLY A 214 -7.30 10.13 -12.12
C GLY A 214 -6.29 9.00 -11.94
N PHE A 215 -6.71 7.80 -11.51
CA PHE A 215 -5.81 6.66 -11.36
C PHE A 215 -5.78 5.78 -12.61
N THR A 216 -4.60 5.24 -12.92
CA THR A 216 -4.39 4.36 -14.07
C THR A 216 -4.33 2.90 -13.63
N ILE A 217 -5.06 2.04 -14.33
CA ILE A 217 -5.12 0.61 -14.09
C ILE A 217 -3.95 -0.10 -14.79
N ASN A 218 -3.33 -1.04 -14.12
CA ASN A 218 -2.30 -1.88 -14.69
C ASN A 218 -2.92 -3.13 -15.35
N HIS A 219 -3.30 -2.99 -16.62
CA HIS A 219 -3.96 -4.07 -17.36
C HIS A 219 -3.18 -5.40 -17.39
N LYS A 220 -1.83 -5.36 -17.31
CA LYS A 220 -1.00 -6.57 -17.26
C LYS A 220 -1.14 -7.37 -15.96
N LYS A 221 -1.64 -6.73 -14.90
CA LYS A 221 -1.91 -7.34 -13.59
C LYS A 221 -3.40 -7.43 -13.26
N THR A 222 -4.25 -7.21 -14.25
CA THR A 222 -5.70 -7.32 -14.11
C THR A 222 -6.15 -8.72 -14.47
N HIS A 223 -6.79 -9.39 -13.53
CA HIS A 223 -7.23 -10.78 -13.68
C HIS A 223 -8.65 -10.98 -13.16
N TYR A 224 -9.42 -11.78 -13.88
CA TYR A 224 -10.71 -12.32 -13.42
C TYR A 224 -10.62 -13.83 -13.41
N LYS A 225 -10.69 -14.46 -12.25
CA LYS A 225 -10.41 -15.88 -12.07
C LYS A 225 -11.49 -16.58 -11.25
N THR A 226 -11.77 -17.83 -11.63
CA THR A 226 -12.71 -18.72 -10.94
C THR A 226 -12.03 -19.92 -10.28
N MET A 227 -10.78 -20.21 -10.66
CA MET A 227 -10.01 -21.33 -10.13
C MET A 227 -8.69 -20.84 -9.54
N ASN A 228 -8.43 -21.21 -8.29
CA ASN A 228 -7.21 -20.89 -7.55
C ASN A 228 -6.76 -19.43 -7.68
N PRO A 229 -7.65 -18.43 -7.50
CA PRO A 229 -7.29 -17.03 -7.60
C PRO A 229 -6.30 -16.67 -6.49
N SER A 230 -5.35 -15.78 -6.83
CA SER A 230 -4.40 -15.25 -5.84
C SER A 230 -4.83 -13.85 -5.43
N VAL A 231 -4.99 -13.63 -4.13
CA VAL A 231 -5.24 -12.33 -3.52
C VAL A 231 -4.02 -11.92 -2.72
N THR A 232 -3.38 -10.82 -3.10
CA THR A 232 -2.14 -10.31 -2.46
C THR A 232 -1.06 -11.38 -2.22
N GLY A 233 -0.96 -12.33 -3.18
CA GLY A 233 0.01 -13.42 -3.15
C GLY A 233 -0.45 -14.70 -2.45
N VAL A 234 -1.59 -14.72 -1.77
CA VAL A 234 -2.18 -15.92 -1.14
C VAL A 234 -3.23 -16.52 -2.06
N ILE A 235 -3.19 -17.84 -2.28
CA ILE A 235 -4.15 -18.54 -3.14
C ILE A 235 -5.41 -18.84 -2.32
N CYS A 236 -6.57 -18.39 -2.83
CA CYS A 236 -7.86 -18.59 -2.20
C CYS A 236 -8.54 -19.83 -2.81
N GLN A 237 -8.88 -20.80 -1.97
CA GLN A 237 -9.77 -21.93 -2.30
C GLN A 237 -11.00 -21.85 -1.40
N ASN A 238 -12.04 -22.64 -1.71
CA ASN A 238 -13.30 -22.55 -0.97
C ASN A 238 -13.11 -22.70 0.55
N ASN A 239 -12.39 -23.75 0.97
CA ASN A 239 -12.28 -24.10 2.38
C ASN A 239 -10.89 -23.85 2.96
N ARG A 240 -9.93 -23.38 2.18
CA ARG A 240 -8.56 -23.16 2.66
C ARG A 240 -7.84 -22.08 1.89
N LEU A 241 -6.88 -21.47 2.57
CA LEU A 241 -5.87 -20.63 1.95
C LEU A 241 -4.61 -21.46 1.69
N LEU A 242 -3.95 -21.20 0.56
CA LEU A 242 -2.69 -21.85 0.24
C LEU A 242 -1.59 -20.80 0.06
N PRO A 243 -0.35 -21.13 0.43
CA PRO A 243 0.78 -20.25 0.20
C PRO A 243 0.99 -20.00 -1.29
N PRO A 244 1.65 -18.89 -1.65
CA PRO A 244 2.03 -18.63 -3.04
C PRO A 244 2.81 -19.79 -3.64
N LEU A 245 2.60 -20.05 -4.92
CA LEU A 245 3.34 -21.07 -5.66
C LEU A 245 4.87 -20.84 -5.50
N GLY A 246 5.59 -21.91 -5.24
CA GLY A 246 7.05 -21.88 -5.06
C GLY A 246 7.55 -21.58 -3.64
N TYR A 247 6.70 -21.18 -2.68
CA TYR A 247 7.14 -20.96 -1.29
C TYR A 247 7.66 -22.25 -0.62
N LYS A 248 7.11 -23.41 -0.96
CA LYS A 248 7.65 -24.70 -0.52
C LYS A 248 9.10 -24.90 -1.02
N LYS A 249 9.36 -24.60 -2.31
CA LYS A 249 10.71 -24.65 -2.90
C LYS A 249 11.65 -23.63 -2.23
N LYS A 250 11.15 -22.44 -1.93
CA LYS A 250 11.92 -21.41 -1.20
C LYS A 250 12.28 -21.90 0.21
N MET A 251 11.36 -22.54 0.93
CA MET A 251 11.60 -23.12 2.24
C MET A 251 12.73 -24.15 2.18
N ALA A 252 12.62 -25.13 1.28
CA ALA A 252 13.64 -26.18 1.12
C ALA A 252 15.02 -25.59 0.79
N ARG A 253 15.10 -24.59 -0.10
CA ARG A 253 16.35 -23.89 -0.41
C ARG A 253 16.95 -23.21 0.82
N LEU A 254 16.15 -22.47 1.61
CA LEU A 254 16.64 -21.80 2.81
C LEU A 254 17.10 -22.79 3.87
N GLN A 255 16.42 -23.93 4.01
CA GLN A 255 16.85 -25.02 4.90
C GLN A 255 18.22 -25.57 4.49
N GLN A 256 18.43 -25.82 3.22
CA GLN A 256 19.70 -26.28 2.68
C GLN A 256 20.83 -25.25 2.87
N GLU A 257 20.55 -23.96 2.60
CA GLU A 257 21.51 -22.88 2.84
C GLU A 257 21.88 -22.74 4.32
N LEU A 258 20.96 -23.01 5.24
CA LEU A 258 21.24 -23.02 6.69
C LEU A 258 22.18 -24.17 7.08
N GLN A 259 21.98 -25.36 6.51
CA GLN A 259 22.86 -26.53 6.75
C GLN A 259 24.29 -26.27 6.26
N THR A 260 24.47 -25.42 5.26
CA THR A 260 25.82 -25.02 4.80
C THR A 260 26.47 -23.90 5.65
N GLY A 261 25.89 -23.56 6.82
CA GLY A 261 26.48 -22.64 7.80
C GLY A 261 26.14 -21.15 7.58
N LYS A 262 25.23 -20.81 6.67
CA LYS A 262 24.79 -19.42 6.43
C LYS A 262 23.81 -18.93 7.51
N LYS A 263 24.30 -18.52 8.67
CA LYS A 263 23.49 -18.02 9.81
C LYS A 263 22.53 -16.86 9.44
N SER A 264 22.87 -16.03 8.43
CA SER A 264 22.00 -14.93 7.98
C SER A 264 20.65 -15.39 7.40
N VAL A 265 20.51 -16.68 7.09
CA VAL A 265 19.29 -17.28 6.53
C VAL A 265 18.30 -17.69 7.62
N GLU A 266 18.75 -17.86 8.85
CA GLU A 266 17.91 -18.34 9.97
C GLU A 266 16.67 -17.44 10.21
N LEU A 267 16.87 -16.12 10.26
CA LEU A 267 15.77 -15.17 10.43
C LEU A 267 14.79 -15.20 9.26
N GLN A 268 15.28 -15.39 8.03
CA GLN A 268 14.43 -15.53 6.84
C GLN A 268 13.61 -16.81 6.91
N LEU A 269 14.21 -17.92 7.33
CA LEU A 269 13.55 -19.21 7.46
C LEU A 269 12.45 -19.14 8.55
N ARG A 270 12.77 -18.59 9.72
CA ARG A 270 11.81 -18.38 10.81
C ARG A 270 10.64 -17.51 10.37
N GLY A 271 10.90 -16.37 9.72
CA GLY A 271 9.84 -15.50 9.20
C GLY A 271 8.98 -16.20 8.15
N LEU A 272 9.57 -17.02 7.27
CA LEU A 272 8.83 -17.80 6.28
C LEU A 272 7.99 -18.91 6.92
N SER A 273 8.52 -19.63 7.90
CA SER A 273 7.77 -20.65 8.65
C SER A 273 6.54 -20.05 9.33
N THR A 274 6.72 -18.97 10.08
CA THR A 274 5.61 -18.25 10.73
C THR A 274 4.56 -17.77 9.72
N TYR A 275 4.99 -17.28 8.57
CA TYR A 275 4.06 -16.84 7.51
C TYR A 275 3.24 -18.01 6.95
N LEU A 276 3.87 -19.16 6.67
CA LEU A 276 3.20 -20.36 6.17
C LEU A 276 2.24 -20.96 7.20
N GLU A 277 2.63 -20.98 8.46
CA GLU A 277 1.76 -21.38 9.56
C GLU A 277 0.52 -20.50 9.69
N ASN A 278 0.69 -19.18 9.57
CA ASN A 278 -0.44 -18.24 9.63
C ASN A 278 -1.42 -18.44 8.46
N ILE A 279 -0.96 -18.89 7.31
CA ILE A 279 -1.85 -19.23 6.19
C ILE A 279 -2.62 -20.52 6.48
N SER A 280 -1.96 -21.53 7.09
CA SER A 280 -2.54 -22.86 7.33
C SER A 280 -3.43 -22.94 8.56
N LYS A 281 -3.10 -22.21 9.64
CA LYS A 281 -3.86 -22.20 10.92
C LYS A 281 -5.17 -21.43 10.84
N MET A 282 -5.36 -20.73 9.79
CA MET A 282 -6.55 -19.97 9.56
C MET A 282 -7.40 -20.62 8.48
#